data_a3d11484d123808843681a828fc760fc
#
_entry.id   a3d11484d123808843681a828fc760fc
#
_cell.length_a   1.000
_cell.length_b   1.000
_cell.length_c   1.000
_cell.angle_alpha   90.00
_cell.angle_beta   90.00
_cell.angle_gamma   90.00
#
_symmetry.space_group_name_H-M   'P 1'
#
loop_
_entity.id
_entity.type
_entity.pdbx_description
1 polymer ?
#
loop_
_entity_poly.entity_id
_entity_poly.type
_entity_poly.pdbx_seq_one_letter_code
_entity_poly.pdbx_strand_id
1 'polypeptide(L)'
;MIAANDIALRTAGWPVAQAQPPAAAAPAGSRWDSVLRGTLFVTILFSCIALIEPSPHDGMMVVLLAVALFARVPFKRLLVPLLLLLLVFNIGGLLSLTNVPDNSRAIIFTAVSIYLAVAALLFAALLSENTLARMNTIRRGYIAAAVITAIAGTIGYFNLIPQLSESLTLYGRAAGFFKDANVYGPYLIWPLLFLIARVVVERFTLRDIILQAVIAVGLLLSFSRGAWMHFLLSGFVMVALLFITARQPRLRIRLIGFSAIGAFVFAALFVVMISIPQVRDALADRANIFNPYDVGETGRFGLQEIALGALLHHPLGMGVFEFGRIYGLQQHNVYLQAFIVYGWIGGVAYFLLIGTTLLIGLRNALAATPWQIYAIVTFAVFVGQVGEGMVIDTDHWRHFFLMLGMIWGMAAATRDYKRATPVSGLAPA
;
A
#
# COMPACT_ATOMS: atom_id res chain seq x y z
N MET A 1 -15.98 -21.92 -11.10
CA MET A 1 -15.32 -20.60 -11.26
C MET A 1 -13.81 -20.62 -11.03
N ILE A 2 -13.23 -21.57 -10.29
CA ILE A 2 -11.78 -21.75 -10.07
C ILE A 2 -11.10 -22.28 -11.35
N ALA A 3 -11.70 -23.23 -12.06
CA ALA A 3 -11.14 -23.83 -13.28
C ALA A 3 -10.98 -22.85 -14.46
N ALA A 4 -11.80 -21.81 -14.56
CA ALA A 4 -11.72 -20.82 -15.66
C ALA A 4 -10.51 -19.86 -15.48
N ASN A 5 -10.08 -19.58 -14.25
CA ASN A 5 -8.88 -18.78 -13.97
C ASN A 5 -7.59 -19.53 -14.33
N ASP A 6 -7.56 -20.85 -14.09
CA ASP A 6 -6.39 -21.69 -14.42
C ASP A 6 -6.12 -21.77 -15.92
N ILE A 7 -7.17 -21.78 -16.73
CA ILE A 7 -7.05 -21.82 -18.21
C ILE A 7 -6.51 -20.49 -18.75
N ALA A 8 -6.97 -19.36 -18.22
CA ALA A 8 -6.51 -18.03 -18.66
C ALA A 8 -5.02 -17.78 -18.33
N LEU A 9 -4.56 -18.22 -17.16
CA LEU A 9 -3.16 -18.12 -16.75
C LEU A 9 -2.25 -19.03 -17.59
N ARG A 10 -2.73 -20.21 -17.98
CA ARG A 10 -2.01 -21.15 -18.88
C ARG A 10 -1.82 -20.55 -20.27
N THR A 11 -2.83 -19.92 -20.80
CA THR A 11 -2.77 -19.29 -22.14
C THR A 11 -1.88 -18.05 -22.17
N ALA A 12 -1.69 -17.36 -21.04
CA ALA A 12 -0.80 -16.21 -20.90
C ALA A 12 0.68 -16.59 -20.70
N GLY A 13 1.02 -17.89 -20.58
CA GLY A 13 2.41 -18.36 -20.39
C GLY A 13 2.98 -18.08 -18.99
N TRP A 14 2.11 -17.79 -18.04
CA TRP A 14 2.49 -17.73 -16.65
C TRP A 14 2.54 -19.15 -16.07
N PRO A 15 3.44 -19.44 -15.12
CA PRO A 15 3.45 -20.72 -14.45
C PRO A 15 2.14 -20.90 -13.68
N VAL A 16 1.19 -21.56 -14.32
CA VAL A 16 0.01 -22.04 -13.58
C VAL A 16 0.49 -23.13 -12.66
N ALA A 17 0.14 -23.01 -11.41
CA ALA A 17 0.41 -24.02 -10.41
C ALA A 17 0.01 -25.41 -10.93
N GLN A 18 0.96 -26.25 -11.27
CA GLN A 18 0.81 -27.66 -10.92
C GLN A 18 0.54 -27.65 -9.42
N ALA A 19 -0.50 -28.36 -9.02
CA ALA A 19 -1.07 -28.37 -7.67
C ALA A 19 -0.04 -28.02 -6.58
N GLN A 20 -0.35 -27.05 -5.72
CA GLN A 20 0.47 -26.82 -4.54
C GLN A 20 0.82 -28.18 -3.95
N PRO A 21 2.13 -28.53 -3.79
CA PRO A 21 2.45 -29.68 -3.00
C PRO A 21 1.74 -29.51 -1.66
N PRO A 22 1.17 -30.57 -1.08
CA PRO A 22 0.46 -30.48 0.18
C PRO A 22 1.45 -29.98 1.22
N ALA A 23 1.46 -28.65 1.45
CA ALA A 23 1.93 -28.15 2.72
C ALA A 23 1.10 -28.89 3.76
N ALA A 24 1.70 -29.34 4.85
CA ALA A 24 0.98 -29.81 6.03
C ALA A 24 0.24 -28.61 6.68
N ALA A 25 -0.61 -27.96 5.89
CA ALA A 25 -1.54 -26.93 6.27
C ALA A 25 -2.81 -27.63 6.74
N ALA A 26 -3.49 -27.04 7.71
CA ALA A 26 -4.85 -27.44 8.04
C ALA A 26 -5.62 -27.68 6.72
N PRO A 27 -6.34 -28.81 6.58
CA PRO A 27 -6.90 -29.23 5.30
C PRO A 27 -7.64 -28.07 4.67
N ALA A 28 -7.30 -27.77 3.40
CA ALA A 28 -7.98 -26.73 2.62
C ALA A 28 -9.48 -27.05 2.66
N GLY A 29 -10.27 -26.27 3.43
CA GLY A 29 -11.68 -26.54 3.70
C GLY A 29 -12.04 -26.63 5.18
N SER A 30 -11.10 -26.45 6.13
CA SER A 30 -11.46 -26.36 7.55
C SER A 30 -12.41 -25.18 7.77
N ARG A 31 -13.39 -25.34 8.70
CA ARG A 31 -14.29 -24.24 9.11
C ARG A 31 -13.51 -22.99 9.47
N TRP A 32 -12.36 -23.14 10.10
CA TRP A 32 -11.47 -22.05 10.50
C TRP A 32 -10.87 -21.28 9.32
N ASP A 33 -10.49 -21.96 8.22
CA ASP A 33 -9.97 -21.24 7.03
C ASP A 33 -11.07 -20.40 6.37
N SER A 34 -12.32 -20.88 6.36
CA SER A 34 -13.45 -20.11 5.85
C SER A 34 -13.76 -18.89 6.73
N VAL A 35 -13.78 -19.06 8.06
CA VAL A 35 -13.95 -17.97 9.03
C VAL A 35 -12.84 -16.95 8.88
N LEU A 36 -11.58 -17.41 8.82
CA LEU A 36 -10.41 -16.57 8.66
C LEU A 36 -10.48 -15.70 7.39
N ARG A 37 -10.84 -16.30 6.25
CA ARG A 37 -11.01 -15.58 4.98
C ARG A 37 -12.19 -14.63 5.02
N GLY A 38 -13.29 -14.99 5.65
CA GLY A 38 -14.44 -14.10 5.86
C GLY A 38 -14.06 -12.88 6.69
N THR A 39 -13.41 -13.08 7.83
CA THR A 39 -12.92 -12.01 8.71
C THR A 39 -11.90 -11.13 7.99
N LEU A 40 -10.94 -11.73 7.28
CA LEU A 40 -9.96 -11.00 6.46
C LEU A 40 -10.65 -10.13 5.41
N PHE A 41 -11.67 -10.64 4.71
CA PHE A 41 -12.42 -9.86 3.73
C PHE A 41 -13.08 -8.63 4.37
N VAL A 42 -13.76 -8.80 5.50
CA VAL A 42 -14.45 -7.70 6.20
C VAL A 42 -13.44 -6.70 6.75
N THR A 43 -12.31 -7.16 7.30
CA THR A 43 -11.22 -6.30 7.77
C THR A 43 -10.71 -5.39 6.66
N ILE A 44 -10.41 -5.98 5.48
CA ILE A 44 -9.92 -5.21 4.34
C ILE A 44 -11.03 -4.31 3.75
N LEU A 45 -12.29 -4.75 3.75
CA LEU A 45 -13.41 -3.92 3.30
C LEU A 45 -13.53 -2.65 4.15
N PHE A 46 -13.40 -2.75 5.47
CA PHE A 46 -13.48 -1.60 6.37
C PHE A 46 -12.23 -0.72 6.38
N SER A 47 -11.14 -1.12 5.71
CA SER A 47 -9.90 -0.34 5.65
C SER A 47 -10.06 1.02 4.95
N CYS A 48 -11.12 1.22 4.17
CA CYS A 48 -11.43 2.52 3.57
C CYS A 48 -12.08 3.52 4.54
N ILE A 49 -12.47 3.11 5.76
CA ILE A 49 -13.11 3.99 6.73
C ILE A 49 -12.05 4.44 7.74
N ALA A 50 -11.60 5.70 7.59
CA ALA A 50 -10.59 6.31 8.44
C ALA A 50 -11.00 7.71 8.96
N LEU A 51 -12.29 8.10 8.80
CA LEU A 51 -12.83 9.36 9.32
C LEU A 51 -12.88 9.39 10.84
N ILE A 52 -13.15 8.26 11.46
CA ILE A 52 -13.28 8.10 12.91
C ILE A 52 -12.15 7.24 13.46
N GLU A 53 -11.71 7.53 14.69
CA GLU A 53 -10.69 6.78 15.41
C GLU A 53 -11.17 6.45 16.82
N PRO A 54 -11.12 5.17 17.27
CA PRO A 54 -10.75 4.00 16.47
C PRO A 54 -11.75 3.69 15.35
N SER A 55 -11.24 3.23 14.21
CA SER A 55 -12.08 2.93 13.04
C SER A 55 -12.67 1.51 13.12
N PRO A 56 -13.74 1.21 12.35
CA PRO A 56 -14.25 -0.16 12.23
C PRO A 56 -13.17 -1.17 11.78
N HIS A 57 -12.21 -0.73 10.97
CA HIS A 57 -11.05 -1.55 10.59
C HIS A 57 -10.23 -1.98 11.80
N ASP A 58 -10.00 -1.06 12.75
CA ASP A 58 -9.17 -1.35 13.92
C ASP A 58 -9.83 -2.41 14.82
N GLY A 59 -11.16 -2.31 15.01
CA GLY A 59 -11.92 -3.35 15.70
C GLY A 59 -11.87 -4.70 14.98
N MET A 60 -12.00 -4.70 13.65
CA MET A 60 -11.90 -5.93 12.85
C MET A 60 -10.50 -6.53 12.85
N MET A 61 -9.44 -5.73 12.99
CA MET A 61 -8.06 -6.22 13.16
C MET A 61 -7.90 -7.02 14.45
N VAL A 62 -8.52 -6.58 15.55
CA VAL A 62 -8.52 -7.33 16.81
C VAL A 62 -9.25 -8.68 16.63
N VAL A 63 -10.41 -8.67 15.97
CA VAL A 63 -11.15 -9.90 15.66
C VAL A 63 -10.32 -10.82 14.74
N LEU A 64 -9.66 -10.27 13.71
CA LEU A 64 -8.82 -11.03 12.79
C LEU A 64 -7.62 -11.68 13.52
N LEU A 65 -6.99 -10.95 14.44
CA LEU A 65 -5.91 -11.46 15.27
C LEU A 65 -6.41 -12.63 16.14
N ALA A 66 -7.55 -12.46 16.82
CA ALA A 66 -8.13 -13.53 17.64
C ALA A 66 -8.45 -14.78 16.78
N VAL A 67 -9.10 -14.61 15.63
CA VAL A 67 -9.41 -15.73 14.71
C VAL A 67 -8.12 -16.39 14.21
N ALA A 68 -7.06 -15.63 13.90
CA ALA A 68 -5.78 -16.18 13.47
C ALA A 68 -5.10 -17.00 14.57
N LEU A 69 -5.19 -16.57 15.83
CA LEU A 69 -4.68 -17.33 16.99
C LEU A 69 -5.48 -18.64 17.20
N PHE A 70 -6.81 -18.60 17.15
CA PHE A 70 -7.64 -19.80 17.22
C PHE A 70 -7.43 -20.75 16.05
N ALA A 71 -7.22 -20.22 14.84
CA ALA A 71 -6.88 -21.00 13.65
C ALA A 71 -5.42 -21.50 13.67
N ARG A 72 -4.63 -21.14 14.69
CA ARG A 72 -3.23 -21.52 14.87
C ARG A 72 -2.37 -21.18 13.64
N VAL A 73 -2.54 -19.97 13.11
CA VAL A 73 -1.73 -19.50 11.98
C VAL A 73 -0.25 -19.47 12.42
N PRO A 74 0.66 -20.16 11.71
CA PRO A 74 2.05 -20.26 12.15
C PRO A 74 2.80 -18.97 11.86
N PHE A 75 3.68 -18.58 12.78
CA PHE A 75 4.65 -17.51 12.56
C PHE A 75 5.96 -18.12 12.05
N LYS A 76 6.25 -17.92 10.76
CA LYS A 76 7.43 -18.53 10.12
C LYS A 76 8.71 -17.77 10.49
N ARG A 77 9.83 -18.53 10.62
CA ARG A 77 11.16 -17.96 10.96
C ARG A 77 11.63 -16.86 10.00
N LEU A 78 11.18 -16.89 8.74
CA LEU A 78 11.51 -15.85 7.76
C LEU A 78 10.92 -14.47 8.13
N LEU A 79 9.90 -14.42 8.98
CA LEU A 79 9.27 -13.18 9.44
C LEU A 79 9.97 -12.56 10.67
N VAL A 80 10.93 -13.27 11.28
CA VAL A 80 11.67 -12.77 12.45
C VAL A 80 12.42 -11.46 12.15
N PRO A 81 13.11 -11.28 11.00
CA PRO A 81 13.73 -9.99 10.69
C PRO A 81 12.73 -8.83 10.62
N LEU A 82 11.53 -9.05 10.06
CA LEU A 82 10.46 -8.04 10.06
C LEU A 82 10.04 -7.69 11.49
N LEU A 83 9.83 -8.70 12.35
CA LEU A 83 9.51 -8.50 13.76
C LEU A 83 10.57 -7.66 14.46
N LEU A 84 11.86 -8.01 14.29
CA LEU A 84 12.97 -7.31 14.95
C LEU A 84 13.08 -5.86 14.46
N LEU A 85 12.97 -5.60 13.16
CA LEU A 85 13.02 -4.24 12.60
C LEU A 85 11.86 -3.37 13.11
N LEU A 86 10.64 -3.90 13.12
CA LEU A 86 9.47 -3.20 13.64
C LEU A 86 9.56 -2.99 15.16
N LEU A 87 10.11 -3.96 15.90
CA LEU A 87 10.35 -3.84 17.34
C LEU A 87 11.36 -2.73 17.64
N VAL A 88 12.51 -2.74 16.98
CA VAL A 88 13.57 -1.72 17.17
C VAL A 88 13.06 -0.33 16.79
N PHE A 89 12.32 -0.22 15.69
CA PHE A 89 11.67 1.03 15.29
C PHE A 89 10.76 1.58 16.40
N ASN A 90 9.89 0.75 16.96
CA ASN A 90 8.96 1.17 18.02
C ASN A 90 9.66 1.41 19.38
N ILE A 91 10.78 0.71 19.68
CA ILE A 91 11.61 1.03 20.84
C ILE A 91 12.16 2.46 20.72
N GLY A 92 12.60 2.89 19.54
CA GLY A 92 12.99 4.28 19.30
C GLY A 92 11.86 5.25 19.63
N GLY A 93 10.62 4.96 19.19
CA GLY A 93 9.44 5.75 19.51
C GLY A 93 9.13 5.83 21.01
N LEU A 94 9.26 4.71 21.73
CA LEU A 94 9.06 4.68 23.18
C LEU A 94 10.12 5.50 23.92
N LEU A 95 11.38 5.42 23.50
CA LEU A 95 12.48 6.21 24.09
C LEU A 95 12.26 7.70 23.85
N SER A 96 11.78 8.11 22.68
CA SER A 96 11.57 9.52 22.35
C SER A 96 10.44 10.17 23.15
N LEU A 97 9.51 9.39 23.73
CA LEU A 97 8.45 9.92 24.62
C LEU A 97 9.01 10.65 25.84
N THR A 98 10.25 10.34 26.27
CA THR A 98 10.91 11.04 27.39
C THR A 98 11.20 12.50 27.08
N ASN A 99 11.19 12.90 25.82
CA ASN A 99 11.48 14.26 25.36
C ASN A 99 10.23 15.11 25.11
N VAL A 100 9.04 14.57 25.38
CA VAL A 100 7.77 15.26 25.10
C VAL A 100 7.16 15.81 26.38
N PRO A 101 6.95 17.15 26.51
CA PRO A 101 6.43 17.79 27.72
C PRO A 101 4.98 17.36 28.05
N ASP A 102 4.08 17.32 27.03
CA ASP A 102 2.74 16.75 27.11
C ASP A 102 2.71 15.49 26.26
N ASN A 103 2.74 14.35 26.92
CA ASN A 103 2.91 13.05 26.28
C ASN A 103 1.61 12.34 25.92
N SER A 104 0.42 12.89 26.22
CA SER A 104 -0.87 12.21 26.00
C SER A 104 -1.11 11.86 24.53
N ARG A 105 -0.98 12.83 23.62
CA ARG A 105 -1.09 12.61 22.17
C ARG A 105 0.05 11.76 21.61
N ALA A 106 1.27 11.96 22.13
CA ALA A 106 2.45 11.20 21.74
C ALA A 106 2.34 9.72 22.12
N ILE A 107 1.78 9.41 23.30
CA ILE A 107 1.49 8.02 23.72
C ILE A 107 0.52 7.35 22.74
N ILE A 108 -0.59 8.02 22.37
CA ILE A 108 -1.55 7.50 21.40
C ILE A 108 -0.89 7.25 20.05
N PHE A 109 -0.09 8.19 19.55
CA PHE A 109 0.65 8.07 18.30
C PHE A 109 1.58 6.84 18.32
N THR A 110 2.36 6.67 19.39
CA THR A 110 3.26 5.53 19.56
C THR A 110 2.49 4.21 19.68
N ALA A 111 1.36 4.20 20.41
CA ALA A 111 0.50 3.03 20.51
C ALA A 111 -0.08 2.62 19.13
N VAL A 112 -0.46 3.59 18.29
CA VAL A 112 -0.91 3.35 16.92
C VAL A 112 0.24 2.78 16.07
N SER A 113 1.49 3.27 16.23
CA SER A 113 2.66 2.72 15.55
C SER A 113 2.87 1.24 15.91
N ILE A 114 2.78 0.87 17.19
CA ILE A 114 2.87 -0.52 17.65
C ILE A 114 1.73 -1.37 17.08
N TYR A 115 0.50 -0.86 17.10
CA TYR A 115 -0.66 -1.52 16.50
C TYR A 115 -0.45 -1.81 15.00
N LEU A 116 0.06 -0.84 14.24
CA LEU A 116 0.34 -0.99 12.82
C LEU A 116 1.47 -2.00 12.56
N ALA A 117 2.48 -2.06 13.41
CA ALA A 117 3.53 -3.08 13.36
C ALA A 117 2.95 -4.49 13.57
N VAL A 118 2.06 -4.67 14.55
CA VAL A 118 1.34 -5.94 14.78
C VAL A 118 0.47 -6.30 13.57
N ALA A 119 -0.21 -5.33 12.97
CA ALA A 119 -1.00 -5.54 11.77
C ALA A 119 -0.16 -6.06 10.60
N ALA A 120 1.02 -5.47 10.35
CA ALA A 120 1.95 -5.96 9.31
C ALA A 120 2.39 -7.40 9.56
N LEU A 121 2.74 -7.73 10.80
CA LEU A 121 3.14 -9.10 11.18
C LEU A 121 1.99 -10.10 11.02
N LEU A 122 0.77 -9.71 11.38
CA LEU A 122 -0.43 -10.54 11.19
C LEU A 122 -0.69 -10.81 9.71
N PHE A 123 -0.67 -9.78 8.85
CA PHE A 123 -0.83 -9.96 7.41
C PHE A 123 0.30 -10.82 6.82
N ALA A 124 1.55 -10.64 7.26
CA ALA A 124 2.67 -11.45 6.82
C ALA A 124 2.50 -12.93 7.23
N ALA A 125 2.09 -13.20 8.46
CA ALA A 125 1.82 -14.56 8.93
C ALA A 125 0.67 -15.21 8.13
N LEU A 126 -0.44 -14.49 7.97
CA LEU A 126 -1.57 -14.96 7.18
C LEU A 126 -1.18 -15.32 5.74
N LEU A 127 -0.39 -14.49 5.09
CA LEU A 127 -0.02 -14.67 3.69
C LEU A 127 1.14 -15.64 3.47
N SER A 128 1.79 -16.11 4.54
CA SER A 128 2.81 -17.14 4.46
C SER A 128 2.27 -18.54 4.13
N GLU A 129 0.95 -18.74 4.28
CA GLU A 129 0.24 -19.98 3.95
C GLU A 129 -1.06 -19.69 3.21
N ASN A 130 -1.54 -20.63 2.40
CA ASN A 130 -2.72 -20.45 1.56
C ASN A 130 -2.69 -19.13 0.77
N THR A 131 -1.49 -18.71 0.37
CA THR A 131 -1.15 -17.36 -0.15
C THR A 131 -2.09 -16.92 -1.24
N LEU A 132 -2.31 -17.75 -2.27
CA LEU A 132 -3.15 -17.38 -3.41
C LEU A 132 -4.61 -17.16 -3.00
N ALA A 133 -5.16 -18.01 -2.13
CA ALA A 133 -6.53 -17.90 -1.67
C ALA A 133 -6.74 -16.63 -0.81
N ARG A 134 -5.79 -16.34 0.10
CA ARG A 134 -5.83 -15.17 0.98
C ARG A 134 -5.54 -13.88 0.22
N MET A 135 -4.62 -13.87 -0.76
CA MET A 135 -4.42 -12.74 -1.67
C MET A 135 -5.67 -12.44 -2.52
N ASN A 136 -6.36 -13.48 -3.00
CA ASN A 136 -7.65 -13.30 -3.68
C ASN A 136 -8.71 -12.68 -2.76
N THR A 137 -8.70 -13.01 -1.48
CA THR A 137 -9.61 -12.41 -0.47
C THR A 137 -9.28 -10.94 -0.24
N ILE A 138 -8.00 -10.60 0.00
CA ILE A 138 -7.55 -9.21 0.13
C ILE A 138 -7.92 -8.40 -1.11
N ARG A 139 -7.63 -8.92 -2.31
CA ARG A 139 -7.98 -8.27 -3.58
C ARG A 139 -9.46 -7.90 -3.66
N ARG A 140 -10.35 -8.85 -3.35
CA ARG A 140 -11.80 -8.62 -3.42
C ARG A 140 -12.25 -7.55 -2.42
N GLY A 141 -11.78 -7.64 -1.19
CA GLY A 141 -12.07 -6.65 -0.16
C GLY A 141 -11.52 -5.27 -0.51
N TYR A 142 -10.28 -5.20 -0.98
CA TYR A 142 -9.62 -3.93 -1.29
C TYR A 142 -10.22 -3.24 -2.51
N ILE A 143 -10.54 -3.97 -3.59
CA ILE A 143 -11.25 -3.39 -4.75
C ILE A 143 -12.63 -2.88 -4.33
N ALA A 144 -13.39 -3.64 -3.53
CA ALA A 144 -14.69 -3.19 -3.04
C ALA A 144 -14.58 -1.92 -2.18
N ALA A 145 -13.63 -1.90 -1.23
CA ALA A 145 -13.36 -0.75 -0.39
C ALA A 145 -12.94 0.49 -1.21
N ALA A 146 -12.06 0.31 -2.20
CA ALA A 146 -11.62 1.40 -3.06
C ALA A 146 -12.75 1.98 -3.91
N VAL A 147 -13.62 1.14 -4.47
CA VAL A 147 -14.79 1.58 -5.24
C VAL A 147 -15.76 2.36 -4.34
N ILE A 148 -16.05 1.84 -3.16
CA ILE A 148 -16.96 2.49 -2.20
C ILE A 148 -16.44 3.89 -1.84
N THR A 149 -15.16 4.01 -1.47
CA THR A 149 -14.60 5.30 -1.08
C THR A 149 -14.36 6.23 -2.28
N ALA A 150 -14.08 5.71 -3.48
CA ALA A 150 -13.97 6.51 -4.71
C ALA A 150 -15.32 7.12 -5.12
N ILE A 151 -16.40 6.35 -5.01
CA ILE A 151 -17.76 6.86 -5.22
C ILE A 151 -18.10 7.93 -4.18
N ALA A 152 -17.82 7.67 -2.90
CA ALA A 152 -18.04 8.63 -1.83
C ALA A 152 -17.27 9.94 -2.06
N GLY A 153 -15.98 9.87 -2.39
CA GLY A 153 -15.17 11.04 -2.72
C GLY A 153 -15.69 11.84 -3.93
N THR A 154 -16.18 11.13 -4.95
CA THR A 154 -16.79 11.76 -6.14
C THR A 154 -18.11 12.45 -5.80
N ILE A 155 -18.98 11.81 -5.00
CA ILE A 155 -20.22 12.39 -4.49
C ILE A 155 -19.95 13.66 -3.69
N GLY A 156 -18.96 13.61 -2.79
CA GLY A 156 -18.54 14.75 -1.99
C GLY A 156 -18.03 15.92 -2.85
N TYR A 157 -17.12 15.62 -3.78
CA TYR A 157 -16.49 16.64 -4.62
C TYR A 157 -17.48 17.41 -5.49
N PHE A 158 -18.42 16.71 -6.14
CA PHE A 158 -19.45 17.35 -6.96
C PHE A 158 -20.68 17.82 -6.17
N ASN A 159 -20.63 17.73 -4.84
CA ASN A 159 -21.74 18.13 -3.95
C ASN A 159 -23.09 17.50 -4.31
N LEU A 160 -23.07 16.21 -4.73
CA LEU A 160 -24.29 15.52 -5.16
C LEU A 160 -25.23 15.22 -3.98
N ILE A 161 -24.69 15.12 -2.75
CA ILE A 161 -25.44 15.01 -1.49
C ILE A 161 -24.89 16.06 -0.54
N PRO A 162 -25.46 17.28 -0.48
CA PRO A 162 -24.91 18.41 0.26
C PRO A 162 -24.59 18.10 1.74
N GLN A 163 -25.43 17.29 2.40
CA GLN A 163 -25.28 16.94 3.81
C GLN A 163 -24.02 16.09 4.12
N LEU A 164 -23.48 15.42 3.10
CA LEU A 164 -22.30 14.56 3.24
C LEU A 164 -21.03 15.19 2.67
N SER A 165 -21.15 16.23 1.85
CA SER A 165 -20.02 16.77 1.07
C SER A 165 -18.88 17.29 1.95
N GLU A 166 -19.16 17.96 3.05
CA GLU A 166 -18.15 18.43 4.00
C GLU A 166 -17.36 17.28 4.63
N SER A 167 -18.02 16.16 4.91
CA SER A 167 -17.37 14.98 5.50
C SER A 167 -16.55 14.17 4.50
N LEU A 168 -16.86 14.30 3.20
CA LEU A 168 -16.24 13.52 2.12
C LEU A 168 -15.17 14.29 1.34
N THR A 169 -14.96 15.56 1.70
CA THR A 169 -13.96 16.43 1.06
C THR A 169 -13.08 17.12 2.11
N LEU A 170 -11.88 17.50 1.70
CA LEU A 170 -10.97 18.29 2.51
C LEU A 170 -10.33 19.39 1.63
N TYR A 171 -10.53 20.67 1.98
CA TYR A 171 -10.00 21.82 1.23
C TYR A 171 -10.34 21.75 -0.27
N GLY A 172 -11.60 21.44 -0.61
CA GLY A 172 -12.06 21.33 -1.99
C GLY A 172 -11.52 20.12 -2.77
N ARG A 173 -11.01 19.10 -2.09
CA ARG A 173 -10.45 17.86 -2.65
C ARG A 173 -11.26 16.67 -2.21
N ALA A 174 -11.43 15.66 -3.07
CA ALA A 174 -12.05 14.40 -2.67
C ALA A 174 -11.17 13.70 -1.62
N ALA A 175 -11.77 13.34 -0.49
CA ALA A 175 -11.15 12.59 0.58
C ALA A 175 -11.88 11.27 0.87
N GLY A 176 -13.12 11.10 0.36
CA GLY A 176 -13.92 9.92 0.62
C GLY A 176 -14.12 9.71 2.11
N PHE A 177 -13.87 8.50 2.60
CA PHE A 177 -13.95 8.20 4.02
C PHE A 177 -12.60 8.33 4.75
N PHE A 178 -11.68 9.18 4.26
CA PHE A 178 -10.40 9.49 4.87
C PHE A 178 -10.39 10.92 5.41
N LYS A 179 -9.57 11.15 6.45
CA LYS A 179 -9.36 12.49 7.01
C LYS A 179 -8.51 13.38 6.10
N ASP A 180 -7.72 12.78 5.19
CA ASP A 180 -6.78 13.48 4.31
C ASP A 180 -6.83 12.92 2.89
N ALA A 181 -6.96 13.80 1.90
CA ALA A 181 -6.90 13.48 0.49
C ALA A 181 -5.53 12.90 0.06
N ASN A 182 -4.45 13.23 0.80
CA ASN A 182 -3.12 12.68 0.57
C ASN A 182 -2.97 11.24 1.08
N VAL A 183 -3.89 10.73 1.90
CA VAL A 183 -3.98 9.31 2.29
C VAL A 183 -4.97 8.57 1.38
N TYR A 184 -6.08 9.22 1.04
CA TYR A 184 -7.10 8.69 0.16
C TYR A 184 -6.58 8.34 -1.24
N GLY A 185 -5.84 9.27 -1.88
CA GLY A 185 -5.28 9.04 -3.21
C GLY A 185 -4.38 7.81 -3.28
N PRO A 186 -3.31 7.71 -2.48
CA PRO A 186 -2.43 6.54 -2.43
C PRO A 186 -3.14 5.22 -2.11
N TYR A 187 -4.16 5.24 -1.26
CA TYR A 187 -4.97 4.06 -0.96
C TYR A 187 -5.62 3.45 -2.20
N LEU A 188 -6.01 4.25 -3.20
CA LEU A 188 -6.65 3.80 -4.43
C LEU A 188 -5.69 3.13 -5.44
N ILE A 189 -4.37 3.30 -5.28
CA ILE A 189 -3.38 2.93 -6.31
C ILE A 189 -3.25 1.41 -6.44
N TRP A 190 -3.15 0.66 -5.34
CA TRP A 190 -2.99 -0.79 -5.42
C TRP A 190 -4.15 -1.49 -6.14
N PRO A 191 -5.43 -1.25 -5.78
CA PRO A 191 -6.56 -1.86 -6.48
C PRO A 191 -6.66 -1.43 -7.93
N LEU A 192 -6.35 -0.16 -8.27
CA LEU A 192 -6.33 0.33 -9.64
C LEU A 192 -5.27 -0.38 -10.48
N LEU A 193 -4.02 -0.41 -10.03
CA LEU A 193 -2.93 -1.08 -10.75
C LEU A 193 -3.15 -2.60 -10.85
N PHE A 194 -3.74 -3.23 -9.84
CA PHE A 194 -4.09 -4.64 -9.93
C PHE A 194 -5.14 -4.92 -11.02
N LEU A 195 -6.16 -4.09 -11.12
CA LEU A 195 -7.18 -4.20 -12.18
C LEU A 195 -6.56 -3.98 -13.57
N ILE A 196 -5.66 -3.01 -13.72
CA ILE A 196 -4.92 -2.75 -14.97
C ILE A 196 -4.07 -3.98 -15.34
N ALA A 197 -3.24 -4.48 -14.41
CA ALA A 197 -2.40 -5.66 -14.63
C ALA A 197 -3.24 -6.88 -15.04
N ARG A 198 -4.39 -7.07 -14.42
CA ARG A 198 -5.31 -8.18 -14.73
C ARG A 198 -5.87 -8.09 -16.14
N VAL A 199 -6.30 -6.92 -16.61
CA VAL A 199 -6.80 -6.71 -17.97
C VAL A 199 -5.70 -7.02 -19.01
N VAL A 200 -4.46 -6.63 -18.72
CA VAL A 200 -3.32 -6.87 -19.61
C VAL A 200 -2.92 -8.34 -19.64
N VAL A 201 -2.84 -8.99 -18.47
CA VAL A 201 -2.32 -10.36 -18.34
C VAL A 201 -3.38 -11.42 -18.60
N GLU A 202 -4.59 -11.26 -18.05
CA GLU A 202 -5.64 -12.29 -18.13
C GLU A 202 -6.57 -12.03 -19.33
N ARG A 203 -7.58 -11.22 -19.13
CA ARG A 203 -8.58 -10.91 -20.15
C ARG A 203 -9.28 -9.58 -19.87
N PHE A 204 -9.70 -8.94 -20.94
CA PHE A 204 -10.56 -7.78 -20.90
C PHE A 204 -11.96 -8.14 -20.40
N THR A 205 -12.49 -7.44 -19.38
CA THR A 205 -13.87 -7.52 -18.97
C THR A 205 -14.42 -6.11 -18.78
N LEU A 206 -15.65 -5.84 -19.24
CA LEU A 206 -16.30 -4.54 -19.09
C LEU A 206 -16.40 -4.14 -17.62
N ARG A 207 -16.66 -5.11 -16.73
CA ARG A 207 -16.67 -4.87 -15.29
C ARG A 207 -15.36 -4.29 -14.78
N ASP A 208 -14.21 -4.86 -15.18
CA ASP A 208 -12.91 -4.40 -14.69
C ASP A 208 -12.62 -2.98 -15.19
N ILE A 209 -13.04 -2.64 -16.41
CA ILE A 209 -12.90 -1.28 -16.95
C ILE A 209 -13.76 -0.27 -16.18
N ILE A 210 -15.02 -0.61 -15.87
CA ILE A 210 -15.88 0.26 -15.07
C ILE A 210 -15.26 0.49 -13.67
N LEU A 211 -14.79 -0.56 -13.02
CA LEU A 211 -14.15 -0.44 -11.70
C LEU A 211 -12.87 0.42 -11.76
N GLN A 212 -12.05 0.25 -12.82
CA GLN A 212 -10.87 1.10 -13.07
C GLN A 212 -11.26 2.57 -13.24
N ALA A 213 -12.27 2.85 -14.04
CA ALA A 213 -12.73 4.22 -14.30
C ALA A 213 -13.19 4.90 -13.00
N VAL A 214 -14.01 4.22 -12.19
CA VAL A 214 -14.48 4.75 -10.90
C VAL A 214 -13.31 5.07 -9.97
N ILE A 215 -12.37 4.13 -9.81
CA ILE A 215 -11.21 4.33 -8.92
C ILE A 215 -10.29 5.42 -9.47
N ALA A 216 -10.06 5.47 -10.80
CA ALA A 216 -9.22 6.48 -11.43
C ALA A 216 -9.80 7.90 -11.26
N VAL A 217 -11.12 8.07 -11.40
CA VAL A 217 -11.79 9.35 -11.12
C VAL A 217 -11.57 9.76 -9.67
N GLY A 218 -11.74 8.84 -8.71
CA GLY A 218 -11.45 9.13 -7.30
C GLY A 218 -10.00 9.57 -7.07
N LEU A 219 -9.03 8.88 -7.68
CA LEU A 219 -7.61 9.23 -7.60
C LEU A 219 -7.33 10.62 -8.18
N LEU A 220 -7.90 10.94 -9.33
CA LEU A 220 -7.73 12.27 -9.96
C LEU A 220 -8.33 13.38 -9.10
N LEU A 221 -9.57 13.18 -8.58
CA LEU A 221 -10.25 14.15 -7.72
C LEU A 221 -9.61 14.32 -6.33
N SER A 222 -8.67 13.46 -5.95
CA SER A 222 -7.87 13.67 -4.74
C SER A 222 -7.00 14.92 -4.82
N PHE A 223 -6.67 15.41 -6.02
CA PHE A 223 -5.74 16.51 -6.28
C PHE A 223 -4.44 16.41 -5.48
N SER A 224 -3.99 15.19 -5.21
CA SER A 224 -2.73 14.92 -4.54
C SER A 224 -1.61 14.71 -5.56
N ARG A 225 -0.72 15.69 -5.67
CA ARG A 225 0.49 15.58 -6.54
C ARG A 225 1.31 14.34 -6.15
N GLY A 226 1.47 14.09 -4.85
CA GLY A 226 2.16 12.91 -4.32
C GLY A 226 1.52 11.62 -4.82
N ALA A 227 0.19 11.47 -4.69
CA ALA A 227 -0.54 10.29 -5.16
C ALA A 227 -0.43 10.08 -6.68
N TRP A 228 -0.45 11.15 -7.48
CA TRP A 228 -0.29 11.05 -8.93
C TRP A 228 1.12 10.58 -9.32
N MET A 229 2.16 11.16 -8.69
CA MET A 229 3.55 10.71 -8.90
C MET A 229 3.76 9.28 -8.43
N HIS A 230 3.18 8.90 -7.28
CA HIS A 230 3.16 7.52 -6.79
C HIS A 230 2.52 6.58 -7.83
N PHE A 231 1.33 6.92 -8.35
CA PHE A 231 0.66 6.13 -9.39
C PHE A 231 1.51 5.95 -10.65
N LEU A 232 2.12 7.02 -11.15
CA LEU A 232 2.97 6.99 -12.34
C LEU A 232 4.23 6.14 -12.12
N LEU A 233 4.93 6.34 -11.00
CA LEU A 233 6.11 5.55 -10.65
C LEU A 233 5.77 4.07 -10.48
N SER A 234 4.71 3.77 -9.73
CA SER A 234 4.24 2.39 -9.53
C SER A 234 3.80 1.75 -10.83
N GLY A 235 3.08 2.48 -11.69
CA GLY A 235 2.66 2.01 -13.01
C GLY A 235 3.86 1.67 -13.89
N PHE A 236 4.87 2.54 -13.93
CA PHE A 236 6.12 2.30 -14.66
C PHE A 236 6.84 1.04 -14.16
N VAL A 237 7.05 0.92 -12.84
CA VAL A 237 7.71 -0.25 -12.24
C VAL A 237 6.91 -1.53 -12.50
N MET A 238 5.58 -1.49 -12.40
CA MET A 238 4.70 -2.61 -12.69
C MET A 238 4.84 -3.07 -14.15
N VAL A 239 4.76 -2.14 -15.10
CA VAL A 239 4.86 -2.46 -16.54
C VAL A 239 6.25 -3.01 -16.86
N ALA A 240 7.31 -2.42 -16.33
CA ALA A 240 8.68 -2.90 -16.50
C ALA A 240 8.86 -4.34 -15.98
N LEU A 241 8.37 -4.65 -14.78
CA LEU A 241 8.45 -5.98 -14.21
C LEU A 241 7.59 -7.00 -14.97
N LEU A 242 6.37 -6.62 -15.37
CA LEU A 242 5.54 -7.49 -16.23
C LEU A 242 6.22 -7.77 -17.56
N PHE A 243 6.90 -6.77 -18.16
CA PHE A 243 7.63 -6.93 -19.42
C PHE A 243 8.85 -7.84 -19.27
N ILE A 244 9.65 -7.65 -18.21
CA ILE A 244 10.84 -8.46 -17.91
C ILE A 244 10.45 -9.92 -17.64
N THR A 245 9.36 -10.13 -16.89
CA THR A 245 8.91 -11.47 -16.50
C THR A 245 8.03 -12.16 -17.54
N ALA A 246 7.57 -11.43 -18.57
CA ALA A 246 6.76 -11.98 -19.66
C ALA A 246 7.57 -12.98 -20.50
N ARG A 247 7.15 -14.25 -20.52
CA ARG A 247 7.78 -15.33 -21.27
C ARG A 247 7.33 -15.39 -22.73
N GLN A 248 6.13 -14.89 -23.03
CA GLN A 248 5.57 -14.93 -24.38
C GLN A 248 5.70 -13.57 -25.08
N PRO A 249 6.18 -13.51 -26.33
CA PRO A 249 6.26 -12.25 -27.09
C PRO A 249 4.90 -11.55 -27.22
N ARG A 250 3.82 -12.31 -27.37
CA ARG A 250 2.44 -11.78 -27.45
C ARG A 250 2.08 -10.95 -26.23
N LEU A 251 2.50 -11.36 -25.02
CA LEU A 251 2.24 -10.61 -23.80
C LEU A 251 3.02 -9.27 -23.79
N ARG A 252 4.26 -9.27 -24.28
CA ARG A 252 5.06 -8.03 -24.42
C ARG A 252 4.41 -7.03 -25.37
N ILE A 253 3.90 -7.49 -26.51
CA ILE A 253 3.17 -6.63 -27.46
C ILE A 253 1.89 -6.10 -26.83
N ARG A 254 1.12 -6.94 -26.11
CA ARG A 254 -0.06 -6.49 -25.37
C ARG A 254 0.30 -5.45 -24.31
N LEU A 255 1.40 -5.64 -23.56
CA LEU A 255 1.86 -4.67 -22.57
C LEU A 255 2.13 -3.31 -23.19
N ILE A 256 2.86 -3.26 -24.31
CA ILE A 256 3.14 -2.01 -25.02
C ILE A 256 1.84 -1.36 -25.51
N GLY A 257 0.96 -2.12 -26.16
CA GLY A 257 -0.31 -1.62 -26.67
C GLY A 257 -1.22 -1.08 -25.57
N PHE A 258 -1.43 -1.85 -24.48
CA PHE A 258 -2.25 -1.41 -23.36
C PHE A 258 -1.63 -0.24 -22.59
N SER A 259 -0.29 -0.16 -22.49
CA SER A 259 0.38 1.00 -21.88
C SER A 259 0.16 2.26 -22.72
N ALA A 260 0.26 2.16 -24.03
CA ALA A 260 -0.02 3.28 -24.93
C ALA A 260 -1.50 3.72 -24.87
N ILE A 261 -2.43 2.75 -24.91
CA ILE A 261 -3.86 3.02 -24.75
C ILE A 261 -4.15 3.63 -23.36
N GLY A 262 -3.57 3.08 -22.30
CA GLY A 262 -3.74 3.60 -20.95
C GLY A 262 -3.22 5.03 -20.80
N ALA A 263 -2.06 5.35 -21.36
CA ALA A 263 -1.53 6.70 -21.40
C ALA A 263 -2.44 7.65 -22.19
N PHE A 264 -2.96 7.20 -23.35
CA PHE A 264 -3.90 7.97 -24.15
C PHE A 264 -5.22 8.22 -23.40
N VAL A 265 -5.82 7.20 -22.78
CA VAL A 265 -7.04 7.31 -21.99
C VAL A 265 -6.84 8.23 -20.79
N PHE A 266 -5.70 8.10 -20.10
CA PHE A 266 -5.35 8.99 -18.99
C PHE A 266 -5.25 10.45 -19.45
N ALA A 267 -4.54 10.69 -20.57
CA ALA A 267 -4.45 12.02 -21.16
C ALA A 267 -5.83 12.58 -21.60
N ALA A 268 -6.66 11.74 -22.22
CA ALA A 268 -8.01 12.14 -22.62
C ALA A 268 -8.90 12.47 -21.41
N LEU A 269 -8.89 11.65 -20.37
CA LEU A 269 -9.60 11.93 -19.12
C LEU A 269 -9.09 13.22 -18.45
N PHE A 270 -7.79 13.44 -18.47
CA PHE A 270 -7.19 14.68 -17.96
C PHE A 270 -7.68 15.90 -18.73
N VAL A 271 -7.72 15.84 -20.07
CA VAL A 271 -8.26 16.92 -20.93
C VAL A 271 -9.75 17.16 -20.65
N VAL A 272 -10.55 16.10 -20.51
CA VAL A 272 -11.97 16.25 -20.14
C VAL A 272 -12.11 16.90 -18.76
N MET A 273 -11.30 16.52 -17.80
CA MET A 273 -11.35 17.10 -16.46
C MET A 273 -10.94 18.57 -16.44
N ILE A 274 -9.93 19.00 -17.22
CA ILE A 274 -9.54 20.42 -17.37
C ILE A 274 -10.67 21.24 -18.02
N SER A 275 -11.54 20.60 -18.81
CA SER A 275 -12.70 21.27 -19.41
C SER A 275 -13.77 21.67 -18.38
N ILE A 276 -13.73 21.09 -17.17
CA ILE A 276 -14.60 21.48 -16.06
C ILE A 276 -13.95 22.65 -15.31
N PRO A 277 -14.57 23.84 -15.25
CA PRO A 277 -13.92 25.05 -14.68
C PRO A 277 -13.41 24.85 -13.26
N GLN A 278 -14.21 24.23 -12.39
CA GLN A 278 -13.84 23.96 -11.00
C GLN A 278 -12.59 23.07 -10.87
N VAL A 279 -12.45 22.07 -11.75
CA VAL A 279 -11.29 21.16 -11.80
C VAL A 279 -10.08 21.88 -12.35
N ARG A 280 -10.25 22.68 -13.41
CA ARG A 280 -9.16 23.45 -14.02
C ARG A 280 -8.57 24.44 -13.02
N ASP A 281 -9.40 25.19 -12.29
CA ASP A 281 -8.95 26.18 -11.34
C ASP A 281 -8.21 25.52 -10.15
N ALA A 282 -8.73 24.40 -9.63
CA ALA A 282 -8.05 23.60 -8.63
C ALA A 282 -6.70 23.03 -9.12
N LEU A 283 -6.62 22.63 -10.41
CA LEU A 283 -5.36 22.16 -11.02
C LEU A 283 -4.36 23.30 -11.21
N ALA A 284 -4.81 24.49 -11.62
CA ALA A 284 -3.95 25.67 -11.78
C ALA A 284 -3.28 26.05 -10.45
N ASP A 285 -4.05 26.09 -9.36
CA ASP A 285 -3.51 26.30 -8.02
C ASP A 285 -2.46 25.26 -7.61
N ARG A 286 -2.68 23.99 -7.99
CA ARG A 286 -1.77 22.89 -7.66
C ARG A 286 -0.57 22.78 -8.59
N ALA A 287 -0.66 23.26 -9.83
CA ALA A 287 0.45 23.30 -10.78
C ALA A 287 1.52 24.35 -10.40
N ASN A 288 1.19 25.29 -9.53
CA ASN A 288 2.15 26.26 -9.03
C ASN A 288 3.15 25.58 -8.07
N ILE A 289 4.34 25.27 -8.58
CA ILE A 289 5.44 24.66 -7.80
C ILE A 289 6.14 25.67 -6.87
N PHE A 290 5.90 26.97 -7.05
CA PHE A 290 6.42 28.05 -6.21
C PHE A 290 5.41 28.50 -5.15
N ASN A 291 4.46 27.64 -4.79
CA ASN A 291 3.51 27.94 -3.73
C ASN A 291 4.29 28.20 -2.41
N PRO A 292 3.95 29.24 -1.62
CA PRO A 292 4.57 29.51 -0.32
C PRO A 292 4.56 28.33 0.66
N TYR A 293 3.61 27.41 0.50
CA TYR A 293 3.55 26.17 1.27
C TYR A 293 4.72 25.20 0.97
N ASP A 294 5.25 25.22 -0.26
CA ASP A 294 6.33 24.32 -0.68
C ASP A 294 7.72 24.98 -0.59
N VAL A 295 7.81 26.31 -0.83
CA VAL A 295 9.05 27.06 -1.03
C VAL A 295 9.22 28.13 0.06
N GLY A 296 10.47 28.43 0.44
CA GLY A 296 10.84 29.39 1.47
C GLY A 296 11.30 28.72 2.77
N GLU A 297 11.85 29.49 3.69
CA GLU A 297 12.42 28.98 4.96
C GLU A 297 11.38 28.22 5.82
N THR A 298 10.13 28.68 5.80
CA THR A 298 9.00 28.07 6.52
C THR A 298 8.17 27.14 5.62
N GLY A 299 8.52 27.00 4.35
CA GLY A 299 7.90 26.04 3.44
C GLY A 299 8.39 24.61 3.68
N ARG A 300 7.72 23.63 3.05
CA ARG A 300 8.03 22.21 3.22
C ARG A 300 9.52 21.89 3.05
N PHE A 301 10.15 22.39 1.98
CA PHE A 301 11.56 22.08 1.70
C PHE A 301 12.52 22.77 2.66
N GLY A 302 12.23 24.01 3.09
CA GLY A 302 13.02 24.68 4.13
C GLY A 302 12.95 23.95 5.48
N LEU A 303 11.77 23.46 5.84
CA LEU A 303 11.59 22.66 7.06
C LEU A 303 12.30 21.29 6.99
N GLN A 304 12.45 20.70 5.79
CA GLN A 304 13.26 19.49 5.63
C GLN A 304 14.75 19.77 5.86
N GLU A 305 15.26 20.91 5.43
CA GLU A 305 16.65 21.32 5.69
C GLU A 305 16.87 21.55 7.20
N ILE A 306 15.95 22.26 7.86
CA ILE A 306 15.99 22.44 9.33
C ILE A 306 15.95 21.09 10.04
N ALA A 307 15.08 20.16 9.61
CA ALA A 307 14.98 18.83 10.20
C ALA A 307 16.27 18.03 10.04
N LEU A 308 16.95 18.14 8.88
CA LEU A 308 18.24 17.50 8.64
C LEU A 308 19.32 18.00 9.60
N GLY A 309 19.33 19.30 9.90
CA GLY A 309 20.20 19.88 10.93
C GLY A 309 19.83 19.38 12.35
N ALA A 310 18.54 19.41 12.67
CA ALA A 310 18.05 19.05 14.00
C ALA A 310 18.32 17.58 14.37
N LEU A 311 18.18 16.64 13.42
CA LEU A 311 18.39 15.20 13.70
C LEU A 311 19.80 14.88 14.24
N LEU A 312 20.80 15.67 13.87
CA LEU A 312 22.19 15.46 14.34
C LEU A 312 22.36 15.76 15.84
N HIS A 313 21.52 16.65 16.38
CA HIS A 313 21.58 17.09 17.77
C HIS A 313 20.59 16.32 18.68
N HIS A 314 19.70 15.49 18.12
CA HIS A 314 18.67 14.78 18.87
C HIS A 314 18.77 13.24 18.67
N PRO A 315 19.77 12.55 19.23
CA PRO A 315 19.95 11.11 19.03
C PRO A 315 18.81 10.24 19.55
N LEU A 316 18.09 10.70 20.57
CA LEU A 316 16.87 10.04 21.08
C LEU A 316 15.59 10.54 20.38
N GLY A 317 15.71 11.41 19.38
CA GLY A 317 14.62 12.12 18.73
C GLY A 317 14.17 13.36 19.48
N MET A 318 13.46 14.25 18.82
CA MET A 318 12.82 15.41 19.46
C MET A 318 11.52 14.98 20.16
N GLY A 319 10.92 13.91 19.67
CA GLY A 319 9.62 13.43 20.11
C GLY A 319 8.49 13.73 19.13
N VAL A 320 7.37 13.05 19.36
CA VAL A 320 6.18 13.14 18.50
C VAL A 320 5.60 14.55 18.55
N PHE A 321 5.34 15.15 17.38
CA PHE A 321 4.78 16.48 17.16
C PHE A 321 5.67 17.66 17.61
N GLU A 322 6.79 17.43 18.30
CA GLU A 322 7.63 18.51 18.83
C GLU A 322 8.26 19.37 17.74
N PHE A 323 8.65 18.78 16.62
CA PHE A 323 9.16 19.55 15.48
C PHE A 323 8.15 20.57 14.99
N GLY A 324 6.90 20.17 14.75
CA GLY A 324 5.84 21.08 14.33
C GLY A 324 5.44 22.11 15.40
N ARG A 325 5.56 21.75 16.69
CA ARG A 325 5.35 22.70 17.81
C ARG A 325 6.39 23.81 17.82
N ILE A 326 7.66 23.49 17.51
CA ILE A 326 8.77 24.44 17.53
C ILE A 326 8.81 25.28 16.26
N TYR A 327 8.62 24.64 15.08
CA TYR A 327 8.83 25.28 13.78
C TYR A 327 7.51 25.63 13.04
N GLY A 328 6.34 25.38 13.66
CA GLY A 328 5.02 25.76 13.14
C GLY A 328 4.38 24.74 12.19
N LEU A 329 5.16 23.93 11.47
CA LEU A 329 4.69 22.90 10.54
C LEU A 329 5.59 21.66 10.62
N GLN A 330 5.07 20.49 10.32
CA GLN A 330 5.87 19.26 10.20
C GLN A 330 6.72 19.26 8.93
N GLN A 331 7.84 18.55 8.94
CA GLN A 331 8.79 18.46 7.84
C GLN A 331 8.26 17.70 6.61
N HIS A 332 7.15 16.93 6.75
CA HIS A 332 6.51 16.18 5.67
C HIS A 332 7.48 15.34 4.81
N ASN A 333 8.31 14.54 5.50
CA ASN A 333 9.25 13.61 4.91
C ASN A 333 9.45 12.47 5.92
N VAL A 334 8.94 11.29 5.59
CA VAL A 334 8.92 10.13 6.51
C VAL A 334 10.33 9.71 6.93
N TYR A 335 11.32 9.92 6.08
CA TYR A 335 12.71 9.55 6.39
C TYR A 335 13.31 10.45 7.46
N LEU A 336 13.06 11.76 7.36
CA LEU A 336 13.43 12.71 8.41
C LEU A 336 12.58 12.50 9.66
N GLN A 337 11.27 12.24 9.49
CA GLN A 337 10.35 11.90 10.58
C GLN A 337 10.85 10.71 11.39
N ALA A 338 11.34 9.67 10.73
CA ALA A 338 11.85 8.49 11.41
C ALA A 338 13.03 8.80 12.37
N PHE A 339 13.87 9.79 12.06
CA PHE A 339 14.92 10.24 12.99
C PHE A 339 14.40 11.27 13.99
N ILE A 340 13.58 12.23 13.56
CA ILE A 340 13.08 13.31 14.42
C ILE A 340 12.15 12.76 15.50
N VAL A 341 11.28 11.81 15.15
CA VAL A 341 10.26 11.26 16.07
C VAL A 341 10.79 10.03 16.82
N TYR A 342 11.51 9.13 16.14
CA TYR A 342 11.91 7.83 16.71
C TYR A 342 13.41 7.76 17.07
N GLY A 343 14.12 8.88 16.93
CA GLY A 343 15.56 8.96 17.19
C GLY A 343 16.41 8.18 16.20
N TRP A 344 17.72 8.12 16.43
CA TRP A 344 18.64 7.41 15.53
C TRP A 344 18.37 5.91 15.45
N ILE A 345 18.03 5.29 16.58
CA ILE A 345 17.69 3.86 16.63
C ILE A 345 16.49 3.56 15.72
N GLY A 346 15.40 4.32 15.87
CA GLY A 346 14.21 4.17 15.05
C GLY A 346 14.44 4.55 13.59
N GLY A 347 15.17 5.64 13.33
CA GLY A 347 15.51 6.08 11.98
C GLY A 347 16.32 5.04 11.20
N VAL A 348 17.38 4.50 11.79
CA VAL A 348 18.18 3.42 11.17
C VAL A 348 17.34 2.16 10.96
N ALA A 349 16.52 1.77 11.94
CA ALA A 349 15.62 0.62 11.80
C ALA A 349 14.62 0.81 10.66
N TYR A 350 14.08 2.01 10.49
CA TYR A 350 13.17 2.34 9.38
C TYR A 350 13.85 2.22 8.02
N PHE A 351 15.06 2.78 7.85
CA PHE A 351 15.83 2.64 6.60
C PHE A 351 16.15 1.17 6.29
N LEU A 352 16.54 0.39 7.28
CA LEU A 352 16.78 -1.04 7.11
C LEU A 352 15.49 -1.79 6.77
N LEU A 353 14.34 -1.42 7.36
CA LEU A 353 13.04 -1.98 7.06
C LEU A 353 12.66 -1.72 5.60
N ILE A 354 12.78 -0.48 5.14
CA ILE A 354 12.47 -0.10 3.75
C ILE A 354 13.42 -0.83 2.78
N GLY A 355 14.73 -0.74 3.00
CA GLY A 355 15.73 -1.34 2.11
C GLY A 355 15.59 -2.87 2.00
N THR A 356 15.40 -3.56 3.13
CA THR A 356 15.17 -5.01 3.15
C THR A 356 13.87 -5.38 2.47
N THR A 357 12.81 -4.61 2.68
CA THR A 357 11.50 -4.86 2.05
C THR A 357 11.56 -4.64 0.54
N LEU A 358 12.28 -3.63 0.05
CA LEU A 358 12.53 -3.42 -1.38
C LEU A 358 13.29 -4.61 -2.00
N LEU A 359 14.36 -5.09 -1.37
CA LEU A 359 15.12 -6.23 -1.85
C LEU A 359 14.29 -7.52 -1.90
N ILE A 360 13.53 -7.80 -0.84
CA ILE A 360 12.65 -8.96 -0.74
C ILE A 360 11.51 -8.85 -1.75
N GLY A 361 10.88 -7.69 -1.87
CA GLY A 361 9.80 -7.42 -2.80
C GLY A 361 10.21 -7.63 -4.25
N LEU A 362 11.39 -7.11 -4.65
CA LEU A 362 11.93 -7.32 -5.98
C LEU A 362 12.20 -8.80 -6.27
N ARG A 363 12.81 -9.52 -5.32
CA ARG A 363 13.05 -10.96 -5.45
C ARG A 363 11.76 -11.75 -5.61
N ASN A 364 10.68 -11.35 -4.92
CA ASN A 364 9.36 -11.96 -5.06
C ASN A 364 8.72 -11.65 -6.41
N ALA A 365 8.79 -10.41 -6.87
CA ALA A 365 8.24 -9.98 -8.15
C ALA A 365 8.88 -10.73 -9.33
N LEU A 366 10.18 -11.02 -9.24
CA LEU A 366 10.92 -11.79 -10.24
C LEU A 366 10.76 -13.31 -10.11
N ALA A 367 10.22 -13.81 -8.99
CA ALA A 367 10.04 -15.23 -8.77
C ALA A 367 8.82 -15.78 -9.50
N ALA A 368 8.99 -16.86 -10.27
CA ALA A 368 7.90 -17.57 -10.94
C ALA A 368 7.08 -18.36 -9.90
N THR A 369 6.01 -17.76 -9.42
CA THR A 369 5.08 -18.34 -8.43
C THR A 369 3.63 -18.14 -8.88
N PRO A 370 2.66 -18.93 -8.35
CA PRO A 370 1.24 -18.73 -8.64
C PRO A 370 0.70 -17.36 -8.26
N TRP A 371 1.36 -16.64 -7.37
CA TRP A 371 1.00 -15.28 -6.90
C TRP A 371 1.92 -14.19 -7.47
N GLN A 372 2.69 -14.47 -8.53
CA GLN A 372 3.66 -13.51 -9.09
C GLN A 372 3.03 -12.17 -9.46
N ILE A 373 1.83 -12.16 -10.06
CA ILE A 373 1.12 -10.90 -10.41
C ILE A 373 0.85 -10.05 -9.16
N TYR A 374 0.47 -10.67 -8.04
CA TYR A 374 0.29 -9.97 -6.78
C TYR A 374 1.61 -9.42 -6.25
N ALA A 375 2.69 -10.19 -6.36
CA ALA A 375 4.02 -9.75 -5.95
C ALA A 375 4.51 -8.55 -6.77
N ILE A 376 4.32 -8.57 -8.10
CA ILE A 376 4.68 -7.46 -8.99
C ILE A 376 3.91 -6.20 -8.64
N VAL A 377 2.58 -6.28 -8.54
CA VAL A 377 1.75 -5.10 -8.24
C VAL A 377 2.05 -4.55 -6.86
N THR A 378 2.15 -5.42 -5.84
CA THR A 378 2.44 -4.98 -4.46
C THR A 378 3.82 -4.33 -4.35
N PHE A 379 4.85 -4.91 -4.98
CA PHE A 379 6.17 -4.32 -5.02
C PHE A 379 6.19 -2.97 -5.74
N ALA A 380 5.53 -2.87 -6.89
CA ALA A 380 5.47 -1.64 -7.67
C ALA A 380 4.80 -0.50 -6.86
N VAL A 381 3.67 -0.80 -6.20
CA VAL A 381 3.00 0.17 -5.32
C VAL A 381 3.87 0.54 -4.13
N PHE A 382 4.57 -0.42 -3.53
CA PHE A 382 5.47 -0.14 -2.43
C PHE A 382 6.63 0.78 -2.84
N VAL A 383 7.21 0.60 -4.05
CA VAL A 383 8.23 1.53 -4.60
C VAL A 383 7.68 2.94 -4.74
N GLY A 384 6.47 3.09 -5.27
CA GLY A 384 5.83 4.40 -5.38
C GLY A 384 5.57 5.04 -4.01
N GLN A 385 5.15 4.24 -3.02
CA GLN A 385 4.91 4.71 -1.66
C GLN A 385 6.20 5.13 -0.94
N VAL A 386 7.30 4.41 -1.17
CA VAL A 386 8.65 4.78 -0.71
C VAL A 386 9.07 6.12 -1.32
N GLY A 387 8.80 6.35 -2.61
CA GLY A 387 9.05 7.65 -3.26
C GLY A 387 8.17 8.78 -2.71
N GLU A 388 6.88 8.51 -2.48
CA GLU A 388 5.95 9.50 -1.92
C GLU A 388 6.34 9.91 -0.49
N GLY A 389 6.94 9.01 0.28
CA GLY A 389 7.47 9.27 1.62
C GLY A 389 8.51 10.39 1.70
N MET A 390 9.12 10.80 0.57
CA MET A 390 10.02 11.97 0.51
C MET A 390 9.29 13.31 0.68
N VAL A 391 7.98 13.32 0.49
CA VAL A 391 7.17 14.55 0.50
C VAL A 391 5.98 14.49 1.45
N ILE A 392 5.79 13.37 2.16
CA ILE A 392 4.75 13.19 3.17
C ILE A 392 5.13 12.10 4.19
N ASP A 393 4.53 12.17 5.37
CA ASP A 393 4.74 11.21 6.45
C ASP A 393 3.82 9.99 6.25
N THR A 394 4.40 8.85 5.84
CA THR A 394 3.66 7.62 5.49
C THR A 394 3.70 6.56 6.59
N ASP A 395 4.41 6.83 7.68
CA ASP A 395 4.69 5.89 8.78
C ASP A 395 3.47 5.48 9.62
N HIS A 396 2.32 6.15 9.44
CA HIS A 396 1.05 5.80 10.09
C HIS A 396 -0.07 5.41 9.11
N TRP A 397 0.27 5.13 7.86
CA TRP A 397 -0.71 4.70 6.87
C TRP A 397 -1.00 3.20 6.98
N ARG A 398 -2.23 2.82 7.29
CA ARG A 398 -2.66 1.41 7.40
C ARG A 398 -2.30 0.58 6.16
N HIS A 399 -2.47 1.16 4.97
CA HIS A 399 -2.16 0.45 3.72
C HIS A 399 -0.65 0.28 3.48
N PHE A 400 0.23 1.13 4.06
CA PHE A 400 1.68 0.90 4.06
C PHE A 400 2.03 -0.41 4.81
N PHE A 401 1.48 -0.60 6.00
CA PHE A 401 1.71 -1.82 6.80
C PHE A 401 1.05 -3.06 6.18
N LEU A 402 -0.08 -2.89 5.45
CA LEU A 402 -0.63 -3.96 4.62
C LEU A 402 0.35 -4.36 3.52
N MET A 403 0.97 -3.40 2.79
CA MET A 403 1.98 -3.71 1.75
C MET A 403 3.20 -4.42 2.35
N LEU A 404 3.70 -3.97 3.51
CA LEU A 404 4.76 -4.68 4.24
C LEU A 404 4.37 -6.14 4.49
N GLY A 405 3.22 -6.37 5.10
CA GLY A 405 2.71 -7.71 5.40
C GLY A 405 2.56 -8.58 4.14
N MET A 406 2.06 -8.01 3.04
CA MET A 406 1.92 -8.71 1.76
C MET A 406 3.27 -9.12 1.19
N ILE A 407 4.27 -8.23 1.17
CA ILE A 407 5.60 -8.52 0.63
C ILE A 407 6.28 -9.63 1.44
N TRP A 408 6.33 -9.49 2.76
CA TRP A 408 7.02 -10.45 3.63
C TRP A 408 6.31 -11.79 3.72
N GLY A 409 4.96 -11.80 3.72
CA GLY A 409 4.16 -13.03 3.70
C GLY A 409 4.34 -13.82 2.41
N MET A 410 4.27 -13.14 1.25
CA MET A 410 4.55 -13.76 -0.05
C MET A 410 6.00 -14.25 -0.15
N ALA A 411 6.97 -13.58 0.50
CA ALA A 411 8.37 -14.02 0.54
C ALA A 411 8.53 -15.35 1.28
N ALA A 412 7.87 -15.47 2.43
CA ALA A 412 7.88 -16.71 3.20
C ALA A 412 7.27 -17.86 2.39
N ALA A 413 6.13 -17.61 1.74
CA ALA A 413 5.47 -18.57 0.87
C ALA A 413 6.33 -18.95 -0.36
N THR A 414 6.99 -17.97 -0.98
CA THR A 414 7.86 -18.18 -2.16
C THR A 414 9.05 -19.07 -1.83
N ARG A 415 9.64 -18.91 -0.65
CA ARG A 415 10.73 -19.77 -0.19
C ARG A 415 10.28 -21.21 -0.04
N ASP A 416 9.11 -21.43 0.58
CA ASP A 416 8.58 -22.77 0.78
C ASP A 416 8.15 -23.41 -0.55
N TYR A 417 7.53 -22.65 -1.44
CA TYR A 417 7.18 -23.09 -2.79
C TYR A 417 8.39 -23.54 -3.60
N LYS A 418 9.50 -22.78 -3.60
CA LYS A 418 10.73 -23.14 -4.30
C LYS A 418 11.41 -24.41 -3.72
N ARG A 419 11.31 -24.63 -2.40
CA ARG A 419 11.82 -25.83 -1.75
C ARG A 419 11.02 -27.07 -2.12
N ALA A 420 9.70 -26.93 -2.23
CA ALA A 420 8.80 -28.02 -2.58
C ALA A 420 8.78 -28.35 -4.08
N THR A 421 9.24 -27.42 -4.94
CA THR A 421 9.27 -27.57 -6.39
C THR A 421 10.71 -27.33 -6.88
N PRO A 422 11.66 -28.25 -6.59
CA PRO A 422 12.99 -28.15 -7.15
C PRO A 422 12.91 -28.17 -8.66
N VAL A 423 13.63 -27.27 -9.32
CA VAL A 423 13.75 -27.25 -10.79
C VAL A 423 14.36 -28.58 -11.20
N SER A 424 13.51 -29.50 -11.67
CA SER A 424 13.94 -30.75 -12.29
C SER A 424 14.61 -30.38 -13.63
N GLY A 425 15.96 -30.30 -13.63
CA GLY A 425 16.67 -30.01 -14.86
C GLY A 425 18.13 -29.63 -14.71
N LEU A 426 18.84 -30.14 -13.71
CA LEU A 426 20.29 -30.28 -13.72
C LEU A 426 20.61 -31.55 -12.92
N ALA A 427 20.51 -32.71 -13.58
CA ALA A 427 21.26 -33.86 -13.11
C ALA A 427 22.75 -33.48 -13.19
N PRO A 428 23.57 -33.67 -12.13
CA PRO A 428 24.98 -33.52 -12.27
C PRO A 428 25.50 -34.56 -13.27
N ALA A 429 26.21 -34.09 -14.30
CA ALA A 429 26.95 -34.93 -15.23
C ALA A 429 28.14 -35.59 -14.51
#